data_a21fbbba6db2587e61367e3ca180b2fe
#
_entry.id   a21fbbba6db2587e61367e3ca180b2fe
#
_cell.length_a   1.000
_cell.length_b   1.000
_cell.length_c   1.000
_cell.angle_alpha   90.00
_cell.angle_beta   90.00
_cell.angle_gamma   90.00
#
_symmetry.space_group_name_H-M   'P 1'
#
loop_
_entity.id
_entity.type
_entity.pdbx_description
1 polymer ?
#
loop_
_entity_poly.entity_id
_entity_poly.type
_entity_poly.pdbx_seq_one_letter_code
_entity_poly.pdbx_strand_id
1 'polypeptide(L)'
;MYRTKTCGELRLADNGVEVTLAGWVQKVRKMGGMTFVDLRDRYGITQLVFNESVNAALCEQANRLGREYCIQAKGVVGERQSKNDKIATGDIEILVSELTVLSPSAVPPFTIEDNTDGGDDLRMKYRYLDLRRNVVRRNLELRHRMTILIRNFLDAQQFIEVETPILIGSTPEGARDFVVPSRMNPGQFYALPQSPQTLKQLLMVAGFDRYFQIAKCFRDEDLRADRQPEFTQVDCEMSFVDQEDVISLFEDMCRMLFKEVRGVDLPAKLQQMTWHEAMRRFGSDKPDLRFGMEFVELKDVFDGKADFAVFNEAAYIGAICVPGCANYTRKQLDELTNFVKRPQVGAKGLVYIKYNEDGSVKSSVDKFYGAEVLAEVKEKTGAKDGDLVLILSGSPANKVRTQLCALRLEMGERLGLRDKNKFECLWIVDFPLFEWSEEEQRLMATHHPFTMPNPDDIPLLDAHPERVRAKAYDFICNGIEVGGGSLRIHDSNLQEKMFKILGFTKESAEAQFGFLMNAFKYGAPPHAGLAFGLDRFVSIMAGLDSIRDCIAFPKNNSGRDVMLDAPSQLASKQLEELKISVDLSQD
;
A
#
# COMPACT_ATOMS: atom_id res chain seq x y z
N MET A 1 -40.20 -10.33 -8.00
CA MET A 1 -38.71 -10.38 -7.92
C MET A 1 -38.19 -10.11 -9.32
N TYR A 2 -37.17 -9.23 -9.49
CA TYR A 2 -36.67 -8.87 -10.84
C TYR A 2 -35.84 -9.97 -11.49
N ARG A 3 -35.32 -10.93 -10.75
CA ARG A 3 -34.55 -12.07 -11.27
C ARG A 3 -34.72 -13.30 -10.39
N THR A 4 -34.76 -14.48 -11.01
CA THR A 4 -34.78 -15.78 -10.32
C THR A 4 -33.40 -16.39 -10.22
N LYS A 5 -32.49 -16.02 -11.15
CA LYS A 5 -31.10 -16.48 -11.24
C LYS A 5 -30.18 -15.32 -11.61
N THR A 6 -28.87 -15.47 -11.34
CA THR A 6 -27.83 -14.52 -11.76
C THR A 6 -27.25 -14.90 -13.11
N CYS A 7 -26.55 -13.94 -13.77
CA CYS A 7 -25.94 -14.16 -15.08
C CYS A 7 -24.67 -15.05 -15.03
N GLY A 8 -24.26 -15.53 -13.85
CA GLY A 8 -23.05 -16.35 -13.68
C GLY A 8 -23.29 -17.77 -13.17
N GLU A 9 -24.49 -18.09 -12.70
CA GLU A 9 -24.73 -19.35 -11.98
C GLU A 9 -25.28 -20.50 -12.83
N LEU A 10 -25.91 -20.21 -13.99
CA LEU A 10 -26.53 -21.21 -14.82
C LEU A 10 -25.51 -22.14 -15.49
N ARG A 11 -25.88 -23.42 -15.58
CA ARG A 11 -25.06 -24.48 -16.19
C ARG A 11 -25.94 -25.37 -17.08
N LEU A 12 -25.31 -26.30 -17.81
CA LEU A 12 -26.03 -27.25 -18.68
C LEU A 12 -27.05 -28.09 -17.92
N ALA A 13 -26.85 -28.34 -16.63
CA ALA A 13 -27.85 -29.01 -15.79
C ALA A 13 -29.18 -28.26 -15.63
N ASP A 14 -29.18 -26.95 -15.87
CA ASP A 14 -30.37 -26.11 -15.82
C ASP A 14 -31.17 -26.10 -17.17
N ASN A 15 -30.74 -26.86 -18.16
CA ASN A 15 -31.39 -26.92 -19.47
C ASN A 15 -32.89 -27.24 -19.35
N GLY A 16 -33.74 -26.47 -20.01
CA GLY A 16 -35.21 -26.57 -19.96
C GLY A 16 -35.85 -25.80 -18.80
N VAL A 17 -35.07 -25.22 -17.88
CA VAL A 17 -35.62 -24.43 -16.76
C VAL A 17 -35.99 -23.01 -17.24
N GLU A 18 -37.19 -22.54 -16.87
CA GLU A 18 -37.58 -21.14 -17.07
C GLU A 18 -36.93 -20.25 -16.02
N VAL A 19 -36.27 -19.18 -16.48
CA VAL A 19 -35.58 -18.23 -15.62
C VAL A 19 -35.86 -16.79 -16.02
N THR A 20 -35.72 -15.90 -15.05
CA THR A 20 -35.70 -14.45 -15.26
C THR A 20 -34.34 -13.91 -14.85
N LEU A 21 -33.66 -13.27 -15.78
CA LEU A 21 -32.37 -12.59 -15.54
C LEU A 21 -32.55 -11.08 -15.60
N ALA A 22 -31.75 -10.35 -14.88
CA ALA A 22 -31.67 -8.89 -14.96
C ALA A 22 -30.21 -8.43 -14.86
N GLY A 23 -29.81 -7.46 -15.68
CA GLY A 23 -28.46 -6.98 -15.78
C GLY A 23 -28.29 -5.90 -16.83
N TRP A 24 -27.05 -5.67 -17.22
CA TRP A 24 -26.66 -4.69 -18.23
C TRP A 24 -26.25 -5.35 -19.53
N VAL A 25 -26.73 -4.79 -20.64
CA VAL A 25 -26.38 -5.23 -21.99
C VAL A 25 -24.93 -4.91 -22.28
N GLN A 26 -24.08 -5.92 -22.38
CA GLN A 26 -22.66 -5.71 -22.72
C GLN A 26 -22.47 -5.61 -24.23
N LYS A 27 -23.13 -6.50 -25.01
CA LYS A 27 -22.99 -6.56 -26.48
C LYS A 27 -24.26 -7.08 -27.13
N VAL A 28 -24.58 -6.52 -28.30
CA VAL A 28 -25.65 -6.97 -29.16
C VAL A 28 -25.05 -7.41 -30.51
N ARG A 29 -25.43 -8.58 -31.00
CA ARG A 29 -24.98 -9.12 -32.29
C ARG A 29 -26.21 -9.58 -33.09
N LYS A 30 -26.31 -9.18 -34.37
CA LYS A 30 -27.35 -9.56 -35.30
C LYS A 30 -26.76 -10.52 -36.31
N MET A 31 -27.37 -11.70 -36.48
CA MET A 31 -26.90 -12.74 -37.38
C MET A 31 -28.06 -13.55 -37.91
N GLY A 32 -28.38 -13.41 -39.22
CA GLY A 32 -29.25 -14.33 -39.94
C GLY A 32 -30.68 -14.51 -39.34
N GLY A 33 -31.39 -13.43 -39.01
CA GLY A 33 -32.71 -13.48 -38.36
C GLY A 33 -32.68 -13.77 -36.85
N MET A 34 -31.50 -13.80 -36.26
CA MET A 34 -31.32 -13.96 -34.81
C MET A 34 -30.58 -12.76 -34.22
N THR A 35 -30.97 -12.39 -33.01
CA THR A 35 -30.25 -11.39 -32.21
C THR A 35 -29.75 -12.04 -30.95
N PHE A 36 -28.45 -11.87 -30.71
CA PHE A 36 -27.75 -12.33 -29.52
C PHE A 36 -27.39 -11.15 -28.65
N VAL A 37 -27.72 -11.23 -27.37
CA VAL A 37 -27.37 -10.20 -26.36
C VAL A 37 -26.58 -10.83 -25.25
N ASP A 38 -25.39 -10.31 -24.98
CA ASP A 38 -24.62 -10.69 -23.81
C ASP A 38 -25.11 -9.82 -22.64
N LEU A 39 -25.81 -10.44 -21.70
CA LEU A 39 -26.31 -9.82 -20.48
C LEU A 39 -25.31 -10.04 -19.35
N ARG A 40 -24.88 -8.98 -18.72
CA ARG A 40 -23.90 -9.01 -17.63
C ARG A 40 -24.51 -8.52 -16.32
N ASP A 41 -24.19 -9.23 -15.25
CA ASP A 41 -24.35 -8.73 -13.88
C ASP A 41 -23.03 -8.85 -13.10
N ARG A 42 -23.08 -8.71 -11.78
CA ARG A 42 -21.89 -8.87 -10.91
C ARG A 42 -21.31 -10.29 -10.99
N TYR A 43 -22.12 -11.30 -11.24
CA TYR A 43 -21.74 -12.71 -11.12
C TYR A 43 -21.23 -13.31 -12.43
N GLY A 44 -21.55 -12.69 -13.56
CA GLY A 44 -21.09 -13.18 -14.85
C GLY A 44 -21.81 -12.60 -16.04
N ILE A 45 -21.73 -13.34 -17.16
CA ILE A 45 -22.33 -12.99 -18.44
C ILE A 45 -23.12 -14.20 -18.92
N THR A 46 -24.34 -13.98 -19.38
CA THR A 46 -25.19 -15.01 -20.04
C THR A 46 -25.65 -14.50 -21.38
N GLN A 47 -25.57 -15.35 -22.39
CA GLN A 47 -26.10 -15.06 -23.72
C GLN A 47 -27.63 -15.20 -23.74
N LEU A 48 -28.32 -14.17 -24.22
CA LEU A 48 -29.76 -14.17 -24.54
C LEU A 48 -29.91 -14.32 -26.04
N VAL A 49 -30.89 -15.11 -26.46
CA VAL A 49 -31.19 -15.38 -27.87
C VAL A 49 -32.61 -14.96 -28.19
N PHE A 50 -32.76 -14.17 -29.26
CA PHE A 50 -34.01 -13.71 -29.82
C PHE A 50 -34.09 -14.20 -31.27
N ASN A 51 -35.13 -14.93 -31.62
CA ASN A 51 -35.31 -15.50 -32.94
C ASN A 51 -36.50 -14.84 -33.64
N GLU A 52 -36.25 -14.20 -34.78
CA GLU A 52 -37.23 -13.47 -35.57
C GLU A 52 -38.36 -14.40 -36.07
N SER A 53 -38.04 -15.66 -36.44
CA SER A 53 -39.00 -16.63 -36.88
C SER A 53 -39.97 -17.09 -35.78
N VAL A 54 -39.58 -16.94 -34.50
CA VAL A 54 -40.42 -17.30 -33.34
C VAL A 54 -41.22 -16.08 -32.86
N ASN A 55 -40.58 -14.93 -32.74
CA ASN A 55 -41.21 -13.68 -32.31
C ASN A 55 -40.49 -12.47 -32.91
N ALA A 56 -40.96 -12.00 -34.05
CA ALA A 56 -40.37 -10.89 -34.78
C ALA A 56 -40.41 -9.57 -33.98
N ALA A 57 -41.50 -9.30 -33.25
CA ALA A 57 -41.63 -8.09 -32.46
C ALA A 57 -40.61 -8.05 -31.28
N LEU A 58 -40.37 -9.16 -30.60
CA LEU A 58 -39.40 -9.30 -29.53
C LEU A 58 -37.97 -9.19 -30.06
N CYS A 59 -37.70 -9.78 -31.23
CA CYS A 59 -36.41 -9.66 -31.91
C CYS A 59 -36.11 -8.20 -32.31
N GLU A 60 -37.11 -7.50 -32.84
CA GLU A 60 -37.02 -6.07 -33.18
C GLU A 60 -36.78 -5.21 -31.93
N GLN A 61 -37.41 -5.51 -30.80
CA GLN A 61 -37.16 -4.87 -29.52
C GLN A 61 -35.70 -5.08 -29.06
N ALA A 62 -35.21 -6.32 -29.16
CA ALA A 62 -33.81 -6.64 -28.84
C ALA A 62 -32.81 -5.93 -29.76
N ASN A 63 -33.17 -5.73 -31.03
CA ASN A 63 -32.35 -5.00 -32.01
C ASN A 63 -32.13 -3.51 -31.66
N ARG A 64 -33.01 -2.93 -30.84
CA ARG A 64 -32.92 -1.52 -30.39
C ARG A 64 -32.14 -1.33 -29.09
N LEU A 65 -31.71 -2.43 -28.47
CA LEU A 65 -30.94 -2.35 -27.25
C LEU A 65 -29.56 -1.70 -27.49
N GLY A 66 -29.23 -0.74 -26.67
CA GLY A 66 -27.90 -0.13 -26.60
C GLY A 66 -27.01 -0.80 -25.55
N ARG A 67 -25.70 -0.56 -25.65
CA ARG A 67 -24.75 -0.97 -24.58
C ARG A 67 -25.15 -0.35 -23.26
N GLU A 68 -24.96 -1.11 -22.18
CA GLU A 68 -25.26 -0.73 -20.80
C GLU A 68 -26.73 -0.42 -20.50
N TYR A 69 -27.66 -0.71 -21.41
CA TYR A 69 -29.08 -0.73 -21.06
C TYR A 69 -29.31 -1.73 -19.93
N CYS A 70 -30.00 -1.32 -18.87
CA CYS A 70 -30.44 -2.22 -17.82
C CYS A 70 -31.74 -2.90 -18.27
N ILE A 71 -31.72 -4.22 -18.38
CA ILE A 71 -32.84 -5.00 -18.88
C ILE A 71 -33.18 -6.16 -17.94
N GLN A 72 -34.43 -6.63 -18.08
CA GLN A 72 -34.92 -7.90 -17.56
C GLN A 72 -35.32 -8.76 -18.73
N ALA A 73 -34.89 -10.03 -18.74
CA ALA A 73 -35.28 -11.01 -19.76
C ALA A 73 -35.76 -12.29 -19.09
N LYS A 74 -36.92 -12.79 -19.51
CA LYS A 74 -37.47 -14.07 -19.09
C LYS A 74 -37.38 -15.04 -20.26
N GLY A 75 -37.02 -16.28 -19.99
CA GLY A 75 -36.90 -17.29 -21.03
C GLY A 75 -36.51 -18.64 -20.48
N VAL A 76 -36.29 -19.59 -21.39
CA VAL A 76 -35.92 -20.97 -21.06
C VAL A 76 -34.42 -21.17 -21.32
N VAL A 77 -33.74 -21.83 -20.39
CA VAL A 77 -32.32 -22.21 -20.55
C VAL A 77 -32.24 -23.27 -21.67
N GLY A 78 -31.42 -23.00 -22.67
CA GLY A 78 -31.12 -23.91 -23.77
C GLY A 78 -29.62 -24.20 -23.85
N GLU A 79 -29.22 -25.33 -24.44
CA GLU A 79 -27.84 -25.62 -24.76
C GLU A 79 -27.36 -24.79 -25.95
N ARG A 80 -26.20 -24.16 -25.87
CA ARG A 80 -25.60 -23.40 -26.98
C ARG A 80 -25.11 -24.33 -28.08
N GLN A 81 -25.41 -23.98 -29.32
CA GLN A 81 -24.82 -24.66 -30.48
C GLN A 81 -23.31 -24.41 -30.61
N SER A 82 -22.88 -23.19 -30.33
CA SER A 82 -21.46 -22.81 -30.30
C SER A 82 -21.03 -22.47 -28.88
N LYS A 83 -20.36 -23.40 -28.22
CA LYS A 83 -19.89 -23.25 -26.83
C LYS A 83 -18.81 -22.22 -26.71
N ASN A 84 -18.70 -21.59 -25.53
CA ASN A 84 -17.72 -20.55 -25.22
C ASN A 84 -17.09 -20.78 -23.84
N ASP A 85 -15.93 -21.39 -23.83
CA ASP A 85 -15.14 -21.75 -22.64
C ASP A 85 -14.56 -20.54 -21.88
N LYS A 86 -14.67 -19.32 -22.44
CA LYS A 86 -14.20 -18.10 -21.79
C LYS A 86 -15.13 -17.56 -20.69
N ILE A 87 -16.37 -18.05 -20.63
CA ILE A 87 -17.36 -17.66 -19.62
C ILE A 87 -17.97 -18.89 -18.97
N ALA A 88 -18.29 -18.78 -17.68
CA ALA A 88 -18.80 -19.90 -16.89
C ALA A 88 -20.15 -20.47 -17.37
N THR A 89 -20.95 -19.65 -18.05
CA THR A 89 -22.25 -19.99 -18.64
C THR A 89 -22.16 -20.30 -20.15
N GLY A 90 -20.95 -20.55 -20.64
CA GLY A 90 -20.68 -20.67 -22.08
C GLY A 90 -21.26 -21.90 -22.76
N ASP A 91 -21.78 -22.87 -22.03
CA ASP A 91 -22.49 -24.05 -22.55
C ASP A 91 -23.97 -23.79 -22.76
N ILE A 92 -24.53 -22.71 -22.20
CA ILE A 92 -25.97 -22.42 -22.22
C ILE A 92 -26.27 -21.04 -22.79
N GLU A 93 -27.47 -20.86 -23.22
CA GLU A 93 -28.08 -19.60 -23.63
C GLU A 93 -29.55 -19.53 -23.17
N ILE A 94 -30.13 -18.35 -23.13
CA ILE A 94 -31.53 -18.18 -22.76
C ILE A 94 -32.35 -17.91 -24.04
N LEU A 95 -33.29 -18.78 -24.32
CA LEU A 95 -34.30 -18.58 -25.36
C LEU A 95 -35.36 -17.64 -24.79
N VAL A 96 -35.30 -16.34 -25.14
CA VAL A 96 -36.06 -15.29 -24.47
C VAL A 96 -37.52 -15.30 -24.99
N SER A 97 -38.46 -15.25 -24.04
CA SER A 97 -39.90 -15.10 -24.29
C SER A 97 -40.43 -13.71 -23.94
N GLU A 98 -39.82 -13.02 -22.97
CA GLU A 98 -40.20 -11.67 -22.53
C GLU A 98 -38.96 -10.79 -22.31
N LEU A 99 -39.05 -9.53 -22.75
CA LEU A 99 -38.00 -8.52 -22.58
C LEU A 99 -38.59 -7.22 -22.04
N THR A 100 -38.01 -6.70 -20.96
CA THR A 100 -38.36 -5.41 -20.40
C THR A 100 -37.11 -4.54 -20.29
N VAL A 101 -37.13 -3.35 -20.86
CA VAL A 101 -36.08 -2.33 -20.61
C VAL A 101 -36.42 -1.64 -19.32
N LEU A 102 -35.59 -1.88 -18.28
CA LEU A 102 -35.74 -1.26 -16.96
C LEU A 102 -35.24 0.17 -16.97
N SER A 103 -34.11 0.41 -17.66
CA SER A 103 -33.54 1.76 -17.81
C SER A 103 -32.68 1.81 -19.08
N PRO A 104 -32.91 2.74 -20.00
CA PRO A 104 -32.00 2.98 -21.11
C PRO A 104 -30.69 3.62 -20.62
N SER A 105 -29.63 3.51 -21.41
CA SER A 105 -28.33 4.11 -21.13
C SER A 105 -27.90 5.06 -22.23
N ALA A 106 -27.29 6.15 -21.90
CA ALA A 106 -26.46 6.91 -22.83
C ALA A 106 -25.26 6.06 -23.28
N VAL A 107 -24.60 6.45 -24.36
CA VAL A 107 -23.36 5.79 -24.81
C VAL A 107 -22.28 5.98 -23.73
N PRO A 108 -21.72 4.89 -23.18
CA PRO A 108 -20.68 5.01 -22.18
C PRO A 108 -19.46 5.77 -22.70
N PRO A 109 -18.79 6.57 -21.86
CA PRO A 109 -17.63 7.36 -22.27
C PRO A 109 -16.37 6.51 -22.56
N PHE A 110 -16.40 5.25 -22.17
CA PHE A 110 -15.35 4.25 -22.46
C PHE A 110 -15.96 2.83 -22.47
N THR A 111 -15.21 1.89 -23.00
CA THR A 111 -15.61 0.48 -23.06
C THR A 111 -15.54 -0.15 -21.66
N ILE A 112 -16.66 -0.71 -21.18
CA ILE A 112 -16.76 -1.37 -19.86
C ILE A 112 -16.38 -2.85 -20.02
N GLU A 113 -15.10 -3.09 -20.27
CA GLU A 113 -14.46 -4.40 -20.39
C GLU A 113 -13.11 -4.38 -19.67
N ASP A 114 -12.52 -5.54 -19.37
CA ASP A 114 -11.25 -5.62 -18.64
C ASP A 114 -10.12 -4.89 -19.39
N ASN A 115 -10.11 -4.98 -20.72
CA ASN A 115 -9.26 -4.14 -21.58
C ASN A 115 -10.08 -2.95 -22.07
N THR A 116 -9.95 -1.80 -21.40
CA THR A 116 -10.69 -0.57 -21.71
C THR A 116 -9.84 0.43 -22.48
N ASP A 117 -10.51 1.29 -23.27
CA ASP A 117 -9.95 2.47 -23.94
C ASP A 117 -10.01 3.74 -23.07
N GLY A 118 -10.56 3.64 -21.85
CA GLY A 118 -10.67 4.74 -20.90
C GLY A 118 -9.35 5.07 -20.19
N GLY A 119 -8.84 6.29 -20.33
CA GLY A 119 -7.74 6.81 -19.54
C GLY A 119 -8.12 7.01 -18.06
N ASP A 120 -7.12 7.16 -17.18
CA ASP A 120 -7.32 7.23 -15.73
C ASP A 120 -8.29 8.32 -15.30
N ASP A 121 -8.15 9.53 -15.81
CA ASP A 121 -9.01 10.67 -15.46
C ASP A 121 -10.48 10.42 -15.82
N LEU A 122 -10.71 9.83 -17.00
CA LEU A 122 -12.05 9.51 -17.46
C LEU A 122 -12.69 8.40 -16.61
N ARG A 123 -11.92 7.37 -16.27
CA ARG A 123 -12.36 6.28 -15.39
C ARG A 123 -12.64 6.76 -13.96
N MET A 124 -11.86 7.72 -13.46
CA MET A 124 -12.11 8.32 -12.15
C MET A 124 -13.36 9.20 -12.16
N LYS A 125 -13.59 9.97 -13.23
CA LYS A 125 -14.79 10.79 -13.37
C LYS A 125 -16.09 9.95 -13.46
N TYR A 126 -16.03 8.83 -14.14
CA TYR A 126 -17.14 7.88 -14.29
C TYR A 126 -16.88 6.60 -13.50
N ARG A 127 -16.38 6.73 -12.27
CA ARG A 127 -15.93 5.61 -11.45
C ARG A 127 -16.99 4.54 -11.25
N TYR A 128 -18.26 4.90 -11.16
CA TYR A 128 -19.40 3.97 -11.09
C TYR A 128 -19.55 3.07 -12.34
N LEU A 129 -19.04 3.49 -13.51
CA LEU A 129 -18.94 2.64 -14.70
C LEU A 129 -17.68 1.77 -14.67
N ASP A 130 -16.55 2.34 -14.25
CA ASP A 130 -15.28 1.61 -14.10
C ASP A 130 -15.40 0.45 -13.10
N LEU A 131 -16.18 0.63 -12.02
CA LEU A 131 -16.51 -0.40 -11.03
C LEU A 131 -17.29 -1.59 -11.60
N ARG A 132 -17.90 -1.48 -12.77
CA ARG A 132 -18.53 -2.61 -13.49
C ARG A 132 -17.52 -3.55 -14.13
N ARG A 133 -16.27 -3.12 -14.33
CA ARG A 133 -15.19 -3.94 -14.90
C ARG A 133 -14.73 -5.00 -13.90
N ASN A 134 -14.50 -6.23 -14.38
CA ASN A 134 -14.12 -7.34 -13.52
C ASN A 134 -12.80 -7.09 -12.81
N VAL A 135 -11.81 -6.49 -13.47
CA VAL A 135 -10.49 -6.21 -12.89
C VAL A 135 -10.58 -5.31 -11.65
N VAL A 136 -11.46 -4.31 -11.65
CA VAL A 136 -11.67 -3.41 -10.51
C VAL A 136 -12.54 -4.07 -9.44
N ARG A 137 -13.63 -4.72 -9.86
CA ARG A 137 -14.55 -5.38 -8.95
C ARG A 137 -13.88 -6.47 -8.12
N ARG A 138 -13.06 -7.33 -8.74
CA ARG A 138 -12.32 -8.40 -8.04
C ARG A 138 -11.42 -7.88 -6.93
N ASN A 139 -10.83 -6.70 -7.10
CA ASN A 139 -10.02 -6.08 -6.06
C ASN A 139 -10.86 -5.70 -4.84
N LEU A 140 -12.08 -5.18 -5.05
CA LEU A 140 -13.01 -4.86 -3.96
C LEU A 140 -13.59 -6.11 -3.31
N GLU A 141 -13.85 -7.16 -4.08
CA GLU A 141 -14.27 -8.47 -3.55
C GLU A 141 -13.15 -9.10 -2.71
N LEU A 142 -11.90 -8.99 -3.15
CA LEU A 142 -10.73 -9.42 -2.38
C LEU A 142 -10.62 -8.62 -1.07
N ARG A 143 -10.74 -7.29 -1.14
CA ARG A 143 -10.75 -6.42 0.05
C ARG A 143 -11.83 -6.86 1.05
N HIS A 144 -13.04 -7.09 0.57
CA HIS A 144 -14.15 -7.58 1.39
C HIS A 144 -13.79 -8.92 2.06
N ARG A 145 -13.31 -9.90 1.28
CA ARG A 145 -12.93 -11.22 1.80
C ARG A 145 -11.83 -11.10 2.87
N MET A 146 -10.78 -10.33 2.61
CA MET A 146 -9.70 -10.10 3.58
C MET A 146 -10.24 -9.48 4.86
N THR A 147 -11.10 -8.47 4.77
CA THR A 147 -11.69 -7.80 5.94
C THR A 147 -12.50 -8.78 6.80
N ILE A 148 -13.30 -9.66 6.18
CA ILE A 148 -14.06 -10.69 6.91
C ILE A 148 -13.13 -11.72 7.57
N LEU A 149 -12.10 -12.17 6.88
CA LEU A 149 -11.11 -13.11 7.44
C LEU A 149 -10.39 -12.50 8.65
N ILE A 150 -9.99 -11.24 8.56
CA ILE A 150 -9.34 -10.50 9.65
C ILE A 150 -10.27 -10.39 10.86
N ARG A 151 -11.52 -9.98 10.66
CA ARG A 151 -12.51 -9.90 11.74
C ARG A 151 -12.72 -11.24 12.43
N ASN A 152 -12.92 -12.31 11.66
CA ASN A 152 -13.11 -13.65 12.21
C ASN A 152 -11.89 -14.14 13.00
N PHE A 153 -10.68 -13.84 12.50
CA PHE A 153 -9.44 -14.18 13.21
C PHE A 153 -9.33 -13.43 14.53
N LEU A 154 -9.54 -12.12 14.53
CA LEU A 154 -9.42 -11.28 15.72
C LEU A 154 -10.51 -11.60 16.76
N ASP A 155 -11.74 -11.84 16.32
CA ASP A 155 -12.83 -12.30 17.19
C ASP A 155 -12.49 -13.64 17.88
N ALA A 156 -11.96 -14.61 17.13
CA ALA A 156 -11.49 -15.89 17.68
C ALA A 156 -10.33 -15.73 18.67
N GLN A 157 -9.56 -14.64 18.57
CA GLN A 157 -8.51 -14.25 19.52
C GLN A 157 -9.03 -13.33 20.64
N GLN A 158 -10.35 -13.22 20.81
CA GLN A 158 -11.02 -12.43 21.87
C GLN A 158 -10.79 -10.92 21.78
N PHE A 159 -10.52 -10.38 20.59
CA PHE A 159 -10.53 -8.94 20.36
C PHE A 159 -11.96 -8.43 20.26
N ILE A 160 -12.19 -7.24 20.79
CA ILE A 160 -13.46 -6.52 20.69
C ILE A 160 -13.31 -5.42 19.64
N GLU A 161 -14.18 -5.40 18.62
CA GLU A 161 -14.25 -4.30 17.65
C GLU A 161 -14.94 -3.10 18.30
N VAL A 162 -14.21 -1.99 18.48
CA VAL A 162 -14.74 -0.76 19.08
C VAL A 162 -14.50 0.42 18.12
N GLU A 163 -15.59 1.08 17.74
CA GLU A 163 -15.51 2.31 16.96
C GLU A 163 -15.07 3.49 17.82
N THR A 164 -14.13 4.29 17.31
CA THR A 164 -13.69 5.53 17.93
C THR A 164 -14.20 6.73 17.14
N PRO A 165 -14.38 7.92 17.76
CA PRO A 165 -14.88 9.08 17.06
C PRO A 165 -13.94 9.54 15.93
N ILE A 166 -14.55 10.05 14.86
CA ILE A 166 -13.87 10.70 13.73
C ILE A 166 -13.69 12.19 13.96
N LEU A 167 -14.59 12.84 14.72
CA LEU A 167 -14.46 14.25 15.11
C LEU A 167 -13.73 14.31 16.45
N ILE A 168 -12.42 14.56 16.43
CA ILE A 168 -11.55 14.59 17.61
C ILE A 168 -10.86 15.97 17.75
N GLY A 169 -10.06 16.15 18.78
CA GLY A 169 -9.11 17.27 18.85
C GLY A 169 -7.88 16.98 18.01
N SER A 170 -7.17 18.02 17.57
CA SER A 170 -5.89 17.88 16.85
C SER A 170 -4.87 17.14 17.71
N THR A 171 -4.25 16.10 17.13
CA THR A 171 -3.17 15.32 17.76
C THR A 171 -2.01 15.22 16.78
N PRO A 172 -0.83 15.76 17.10
CA PRO A 172 0.30 15.73 16.18
C PRO A 172 0.90 14.32 16.13
N GLU A 173 0.62 13.60 15.04
CA GLU A 173 1.15 12.25 14.77
C GLU A 173 2.09 12.21 13.56
N GLY A 174 2.68 13.37 13.18
CA GLY A 174 3.67 13.47 12.10
C GLY A 174 3.14 14.02 10.77
N ALA A 175 1.85 13.86 10.46
CA ALA A 175 1.19 14.47 9.30
C ALA A 175 0.44 15.76 9.70
N ARG A 176 0.00 16.54 8.70
CA ARG A 176 -0.97 17.61 8.94
C ARG A 176 -2.38 17.04 9.08
N ASP A 177 -3.19 17.70 9.92
CA ASP A 177 -4.58 17.30 10.15
C ASP A 177 -5.50 17.92 9.10
N PHE A 178 -6.51 17.16 8.67
CA PHE A 178 -7.72 17.75 8.09
C PHE A 178 -8.59 18.29 9.22
N VAL A 179 -9.06 19.53 9.10
CA VAL A 179 -9.85 20.19 10.15
C VAL A 179 -11.28 20.48 9.69
N VAL A 180 -12.22 20.38 10.64
CA VAL A 180 -13.64 20.62 10.43
C VAL A 180 -14.12 21.70 11.40
N PRO A 181 -14.64 22.85 10.92
CA PRO A 181 -15.11 23.93 11.80
C PRO A 181 -16.36 23.53 12.59
N SER A 182 -16.43 23.95 13.84
CA SER A 182 -17.59 23.73 14.71
C SER A 182 -18.56 24.90 14.68
N ARG A 183 -19.77 24.70 14.16
CA ARG A 183 -20.83 25.71 14.21
C ARG A 183 -21.29 26.04 15.63
N MET A 184 -21.31 25.05 16.51
CA MET A 184 -21.75 25.22 17.91
C MET A 184 -20.71 25.91 18.78
N ASN A 185 -19.44 25.89 18.39
CA ASN A 185 -18.33 26.50 19.11
C ASN A 185 -17.53 27.39 18.13
N PRO A 186 -17.97 28.62 17.86
CA PRO A 186 -17.31 29.48 16.88
C PRO A 186 -15.81 29.66 17.17
N GLY A 187 -14.96 29.57 16.15
CA GLY A 187 -13.52 29.70 16.27
C GLY A 187 -12.82 28.38 16.73
N GLN A 188 -13.57 27.30 16.98
CA GLN A 188 -13.02 26.00 17.31
C GLN A 188 -13.23 25.01 16.17
N PHE A 189 -12.30 24.07 16.06
CA PHE A 189 -12.27 23.07 15.00
C PHE A 189 -12.13 21.66 15.59
N TYR A 190 -12.80 20.72 14.97
CA TYR A 190 -12.44 19.31 15.09
C TYR A 190 -11.32 18.99 14.11
N ALA A 191 -10.52 18.00 14.43
CA ALA A 191 -9.61 17.35 13.49
C ALA A 191 -10.13 15.97 13.11
N LEU A 192 -9.78 15.51 11.90
CA LEU A 192 -9.99 14.12 11.50
C LEU A 192 -8.78 13.27 11.96
N PRO A 193 -8.98 12.06 12.51
CA PRO A 193 -7.91 11.28 13.12
C PRO A 193 -6.89 10.79 12.09
N GLN A 194 -5.61 10.98 12.38
CA GLN A 194 -4.53 10.36 11.62
C GLN A 194 -4.43 8.85 11.89
N SER A 195 -4.77 8.46 13.11
CA SER A 195 -4.99 7.10 13.59
C SER A 195 -5.80 7.16 14.89
N PRO A 196 -6.38 6.04 15.39
CA PRO A 196 -7.03 6.00 16.70
C PRO A 196 -6.04 5.83 17.87
N GLN A 197 -4.77 6.23 17.73
CA GLN A 197 -3.67 5.93 18.66
C GLN A 197 -3.97 6.28 20.12
N THR A 198 -4.40 7.50 20.40
CA THR A 198 -4.66 7.92 21.79
C THR A 198 -5.90 7.24 22.38
N LEU A 199 -6.91 7.00 21.54
CA LEU A 199 -8.18 6.42 21.97
C LEU A 199 -8.04 4.92 22.28
N LYS A 200 -7.27 4.17 21.48
CA LYS A 200 -7.03 2.76 21.76
C LYS A 200 -6.22 2.54 23.04
N GLN A 201 -5.28 3.44 23.36
CA GLN A 201 -4.58 3.42 24.65
C GLN A 201 -5.52 3.68 25.83
N LEU A 202 -6.50 4.58 25.68
CA LEU A 202 -7.55 4.78 26.67
C LEU A 202 -8.43 3.54 26.87
N LEU A 203 -8.69 2.77 25.80
CA LEU A 203 -9.41 1.50 25.90
C LEU A 203 -8.62 0.46 26.70
N MET A 204 -7.29 0.47 26.61
CA MET A 204 -6.45 -0.39 27.47
C MET A 204 -6.55 0.02 28.95
N VAL A 205 -6.48 1.32 29.24
CA VAL A 205 -6.73 1.84 30.60
C VAL A 205 -8.14 1.49 31.08
N ALA A 206 -9.12 1.47 30.19
CA ALA A 206 -10.50 1.08 30.49
C ALA A 206 -10.70 -0.45 30.68
N GLY A 207 -9.65 -1.27 30.50
CA GLY A 207 -9.70 -2.71 30.75
C GLY A 207 -10.29 -3.55 29.62
N PHE A 208 -10.24 -3.07 28.37
CA PHE A 208 -10.72 -3.84 27.21
C PHE A 208 -9.78 -4.98 26.80
N ASP A 209 -8.56 -5.02 27.30
CA ASP A 209 -7.52 -6.02 27.06
C ASP A 209 -7.11 -6.20 25.61
N ARG A 210 -8.04 -6.44 24.68
CA ARG A 210 -7.79 -6.66 23.26
C ARG A 210 -8.83 -5.90 22.43
N TYR A 211 -8.35 -4.89 21.74
CA TYR A 211 -9.14 -4.00 20.88
C TYR A 211 -8.71 -4.13 19.44
N PHE A 212 -9.67 -4.04 18.53
CA PHE A 212 -9.39 -3.72 17.12
C PHE A 212 -10.46 -2.82 16.51
N GLN A 213 -10.12 -2.23 15.36
CA GLN A 213 -11.04 -1.46 14.55
C GLN A 213 -10.60 -1.48 13.09
N ILE A 214 -11.55 -1.58 12.16
CA ILE A 214 -11.30 -1.26 10.74
C ILE A 214 -11.49 0.25 10.60
N ALA A 215 -10.42 1.00 10.91
CA ALA A 215 -10.45 2.43 11.12
C ALA A 215 -10.24 3.22 9.83
N LYS A 216 -11.03 4.29 9.63
CA LYS A 216 -10.72 5.34 8.66
C LYS A 216 -9.70 6.30 9.27
N CYS A 217 -8.63 6.55 8.52
CA CYS A 217 -7.54 7.44 8.90
C CYS A 217 -7.38 8.52 7.83
N PHE A 218 -6.94 9.72 8.25
CA PHE A 218 -6.86 10.91 7.41
C PHE A 218 -5.50 11.58 7.61
N ARG A 219 -4.77 11.85 6.52
CA ARG A 219 -3.48 12.54 6.57
C ARG A 219 -3.35 13.49 5.40
N ASP A 220 -3.10 14.76 5.68
CA ASP A 220 -2.84 15.78 4.68
C ASP A 220 -1.35 15.79 4.33
N GLU A 221 -0.98 14.89 3.45
CA GLU A 221 0.38 14.66 2.98
C GLU A 221 0.45 14.66 1.44
N ASP A 222 1.66 14.76 0.91
CA ASP A 222 1.90 14.59 -0.52
C ASP A 222 1.46 13.22 -1.01
N LEU A 223 0.65 13.22 -2.07
CA LEU A 223 0.08 11.99 -2.62
C LEU A 223 1.08 11.25 -3.51
N ARG A 224 1.05 9.93 -3.40
CA ARG A 224 1.84 8.98 -4.19
C ARG A 224 0.96 7.80 -4.60
N ALA A 225 1.51 6.89 -5.39
CA ALA A 225 0.79 5.68 -5.81
C ALA A 225 0.32 4.80 -4.63
N ASP A 226 1.04 4.85 -3.51
CA ASP A 226 0.79 4.10 -2.28
C ASP A 226 0.23 4.94 -1.12
N ARG A 227 -0.20 6.21 -1.40
CA ARG A 227 -0.77 7.13 -0.41
C ARG A 227 -2.06 7.76 -0.90
N GLN A 228 -3.03 7.85 0.01
CA GLN A 228 -4.29 8.56 -0.17
C GLN A 228 -4.55 9.46 1.06
N PRO A 229 -5.22 10.62 0.91
CA PRO A 229 -5.50 11.51 2.04
C PRO A 229 -6.46 10.88 3.06
N GLU A 230 -7.26 9.92 2.62
CA GLU A 230 -8.08 9.04 3.45
C GLU A 230 -7.80 7.58 3.10
N PHE A 231 -7.54 6.76 4.09
CA PHE A 231 -7.21 5.35 3.92
C PHE A 231 -7.77 4.52 5.08
N THR A 232 -7.61 3.21 5.02
CA THR A 232 -8.16 2.30 6.03
C THR A 232 -7.04 1.51 6.69
N GLN A 233 -7.07 1.45 8.03
CA GLN A 233 -6.20 0.59 8.82
C GLN A 233 -7.00 -0.53 9.50
N VAL A 234 -6.37 -1.68 9.66
CA VAL A 234 -6.73 -2.64 10.71
C VAL A 234 -5.90 -2.25 11.91
N ASP A 235 -6.52 -1.56 12.84
CA ASP A 235 -5.86 -1.04 14.04
C ASP A 235 -6.14 -1.94 15.23
N CYS A 236 -5.10 -2.30 15.99
CA CYS A 236 -5.18 -3.23 17.12
C CYS A 236 -4.36 -2.72 18.30
N GLU A 237 -4.81 -3.06 19.52
CA GLU A 237 -4.08 -2.82 20.76
C GLU A 237 -4.36 -3.94 21.76
N MET A 238 -3.36 -4.31 22.57
CA MET A 238 -3.40 -5.42 23.54
C MET A 238 -2.76 -4.99 24.85
N SER A 239 -3.35 -5.40 25.97
CA SER A 239 -2.78 -5.22 27.32
C SER A 239 -2.02 -6.45 27.79
N PHE A 240 -1.08 -6.24 28.70
CA PHE A 240 -0.28 -7.30 29.37
C PHE A 240 0.51 -8.18 28.40
N VAL A 241 1.08 -7.58 27.38
CA VAL A 241 1.86 -8.24 26.33
C VAL A 241 3.23 -7.59 26.15
N ASP A 242 4.17 -8.36 25.62
CA ASP A 242 5.44 -7.87 25.11
C ASP A 242 5.49 -7.86 23.57
N GLN A 243 6.65 -7.51 22.99
CA GLN A 243 6.85 -7.43 21.55
C GLN A 243 6.65 -8.77 20.84
N GLU A 244 7.13 -9.87 21.43
CA GLU A 244 7.06 -11.20 20.82
C GLU A 244 5.63 -11.74 20.82
N ASP A 245 4.81 -11.41 21.82
CA ASP A 245 3.40 -11.77 21.86
C ASP A 245 2.64 -11.14 20.70
N VAL A 246 2.89 -9.85 20.44
CA VAL A 246 2.28 -9.11 19.32
C VAL A 246 2.76 -9.67 17.99
N ILE A 247 4.07 -9.84 17.81
CA ILE A 247 4.65 -10.38 16.58
C ILE A 247 4.06 -11.76 16.28
N SER A 248 4.05 -12.67 17.27
CA SER A 248 3.56 -14.04 17.08
C SER A 248 2.09 -14.08 16.66
N LEU A 249 1.23 -13.29 17.33
CA LEU A 249 -0.21 -13.23 17.00
C LEU A 249 -0.44 -12.75 15.57
N PHE A 250 0.25 -11.69 15.16
CA PHE A 250 0.02 -11.11 13.82
C PHE A 250 0.75 -11.88 12.71
N GLU A 251 1.80 -12.63 13.02
CA GLU A 251 2.32 -13.66 12.10
C GLU A 251 1.27 -14.72 11.79
N ASP A 252 0.53 -15.19 12.81
CA ASP A 252 -0.55 -16.17 12.61
C ASP A 252 -1.65 -15.60 11.71
N MET A 253 -2.04 -14.35 11.93
CA MET A 253 -3.01 -13.66 11.07
C MET A 253 -2.51 -13.55 9.63
N CYS A 254 -1.26 -13.14 9.44
CA CYS A 254 -0.67 -13.02 8.10
C CYS A 254 -0.57 -14.40 7.41
N ARG A 255 -0.11 -15.44 8.10
CA ARG A 255 -0.08 -16.81 7.55
C ARG A 255 -1.45 -17.27 7.09
N MET A 256 -2.47 -17.06 7.92
CA MET A 256 -3.86 -17.37 7.55
C MET A 256 -4.31 -16.61 6.30
N LEU A 257 -4.05 -15.29 6.23
CA LEU A 257 -4.44 -14.48 5.07
C LEU A 257 -3.72 -14.91 3.78
N PHE A 258 -2.41 -15.14 3.83
CA PHE A 258 -1.67 -15.59 2.64
C PHE A 258 -2.15 -16.98 2.18
N LYS A 259 -2.44 -17.88 3.10
CA LYS A 259 -2.97 -19.21 2.78
C LYS A 259 -4.37 -19.12 2.14
N GLU A 260 -5.30 -18.44 2.80
CA GLU A 260 -6.72 -18.36 2.38
C GLU A 260 -6.94 -17.54 1.10
N VAL A 261 -6.10 -16.54 0.86
CA VAL A 261 -6.27 -15.59 -0.24
C VAL A 261 -5.41 -15.95 -1.44
N ARG A 262 -4.17 -16.39 -1.21
CA ARG A 262 -3.19 -16.66 -2.28
C ARG A 262 -2.80 -18.14 -2.40
N GLY A 263 -3.19 -18.98 -1.45
CA GLY A 263 -2.74 -20.38 -1.39
C GLY A 263 -1.25 -20.52 -1.07
N VAL A 264 -0.63 -19.47 -0.49
CA VAL A 264 0.81 -19.45 -0.18
C VAL A 264 1.01 -19.78 1.29
N ASP A 265 1.88 -20.72 1.58
CA ASP A 265 2.32 -21.03 2.94
C ASP A 265 3.54 -20.19 3.30
N LEU A 266 3.39 -19.24 4.24
CA LEU A 266 4.52 -18.52 4.82
C LEU A 266 5.26 -19.41 5.84
N PRO A 267 6.55 -19.17 6.11
CA PRO A 267 7.29 -19.88 7.17
C PRO A 267 6.59 -19.80 8.53
N ALA A 268 6.79 -20.83 9.36
CA ALA A 268 6.20 -20.89 10.71
C ALA A 268 6.67 -19.73 11.61
N LYS A 269 7.90 -19.26 11.41
CA LYS A 269 8.45 -18.05 12.02
C LYS A 269 9.12 -17.22 10.93
N LEU A 270 8.75 -15.94 10.86
CA LEU A 270 9.36 -14.99 9.94
C LEU A 270 10.70 -14.49 10.48
N GLN A 271 11.56 -14.08 9.56
CA GLN A 271 12.83 -13.45 9.94
C GLN A 271 12.55 -12.14 10.66
N GLN A 272 13.25 -11.92 11.78
CA GLN A 272 13.39 -10.60 12.40
C GLN A 272 14.76 -10.04 12.03
N MET A 273 14.81 -8.78 11.65
CA MET A 273 16.02 -8.04 11.31
C MET A 273 16.01 -6.71 12.04
N THR A 274 17.13 -6.32 12.64
CA THR A 274 17.21 -4.99 13.27
C THR A 274 17.24 -3.89 12.21
N TRP A 275 16.74 -2.71 12.54
CA TRP A 275 16.81 -1.54 11.68
C TRP A 275 18.25 -1.27 11.20
N HIS A 276 19.23 -1.35 12.10
CA HIS A 276 20.64 -1.18 11.75
C HIS A 276 21.14 -2.19 10.72
N GLU A 277 20.73 -3.45 10.87
CA GLU A 277 21.08 -4.49 9.90
C GLU A 277 20.44 -4.24 8.55
N ALA A 278 19.15 -3.89 8.53
CA ALA A 278 18.42 -3.57 7.30
C ALA A 278 19.05 -2.39 6.55
N MET A 279 19.39 -1.31 7.28
CA MET A 279 20.07 -0.16 6.71
C MET A 279 21.47 -0.50 6.21
N ARG A 280 22.22 -1.34 6.92
CA ARG A 280 23.57 -1.75 6.52
C ARG A 280 23.56 -2.62 5.27
N ARG A 281 22.64 -3.60 5.20
CA ARG A 281 22.59 -4.60 4.11
C ARG A 281 21.82 -4.12 2.88
N PHE A 282 20.81 -3.28 3.06
CA PHE A 282 19.84 -2.94 2.00
C PHE A 282 19.57 -1.43 1.87
N GLY A 283 20.01 -0.61 2.83
CA GLY A 283 19.81 0.84 2.82
C GLY A 283 18.36 1.28 2.96
N SER A 284 17.54 0.44 3.56
CA SER A 284 16.11 0.67 3.77
C SER A 284 15.62 -0.09 4.99
N ASP A 285 14.69 0.51 5.73
CA ASP A 285 13.91 -0.10 6.80
C ASP A 285 12.82 -1.08 6.30
N LYS A 286 12.66 -1.18 4.99
CA LYS A 286 11.72 -2.07 4.30
C LYS A 286 12.40 -2.77 3.11
N PRO A 287 13.35 -3.70 3.39
CA PRO A 287 14.10 -4.36 2.34
C PRO A 287 13.23 -5.33 1.53
N ASP A 288 13.45 -5.36 0.22
CA ASP A 288 12.90 -6.39 -0.66
C ASP A 288 13.83 -7.60 -0.67
N LEU A 289 13.40 -8.71 -0.05
CA LEU A 289 14.19 -9.93 0.08
C LEU A 289 13.95 -10.95 -1.04
N ARG A 290 13.14 -10.64 -2.05
CA ARG A 290 12.90 -11.57 -3.18
C ARG A 290 14.14 -11.87 -4.00
N PHE A 291 15.18 -11.07 -3.87
CA PHE A 291 16.46 -11.19 -4.57
C PHE A 291 17.64 -10.73 -3.70
N GLY A 292 18.84 -11.16 -4.05
CA GLY A 292 20.09 -10.80 -3.36
C GLY A 292 20.56 -9.36 -3.64
N MET A 293 21.82 -9.22 -4.06
CA MET A 293 22.52 -7.94 -4.27
C MET A 293 22.60 -7.10 -2.98
N GLU A 294 22.97 -7.74 -1.87
CA GLU A 294 23.24 -7.05 -0.60
C GLU A 294 24.42 -6.08 -0.74
N PHE A 295 24.43 -5.05 0.08
CA PHE A 295 25.48 -4.06 0.05
C PHE A 295 26.80 -4.61 0.61
N VAL A 296 27.88 -4.26 -0.07
CA VAL A 296 29.25 -4.50 0.40
C VAL A 296 29.93 -3.15 0.59
N GLU A 297 30.42 -2.88 1.79
CA GLU A 297 31.20 -1.68 2.08
C GLU A 297 32.63 -1.85 1.58
N LEU A 298 33.12 -0.87 0.81
CA LEU A 298 34.42 -0.89 0.14
C LEU A 298 35.32 0.26 0.58
N LYS A 299 34.99 1.01 1.65
CA LYS A 299 35.79 2.15 2.10
C LYS A 299 37.25 1.75 2.38
N ASP A 300 37.45 0.65 3.07
CA ASP A 300 38.76 0.09 3.42
C ASP A 300 39.57 -0.40 2.20
N VAL A 301 38.88 -0.81 1.13
CA VAL A 301 39.52 -1.26 -0.13
C VAL A 301 40.10 -0.10 -0.92
N PHE A 302 39.46 1.06 -0.89
CA PHE A 302 39.84 2.21 -1.72
C PHE A 302 40.61 3.32 -0.96
N ASP A 303 40.45 3.39 0.35
CA ASP A 303 40.94 4.50 1.16
C ASP A 303 42.46 4.62 1.07
N GLY A 304 42.96 5.82 0.70
CA GLY A 304 44.36 6.13 0.60
C GLY A 304 45.15 5.41 -0.50
N LYS A 305 44.52 4.56 -1.33
CA LYS A 305 45.22 3.79 -2.39
C LYS A 305 45.40 4.55 -3.70
N ALA A 306 44.70 5.68 -3.92
CA ALA A 306 44.87 6.52 -5.11
C ALA A 306 44.44 7.97 -4.83
N ASP A 307 44.90 8.91 -5.68
CA ASP A 307 44.42 10.29 -5.65
C ASP A 307 43.11 10.43 -6.41
N PHE A 308 42.03 9.89 -5.81
CA PHE A 308 40.68 9.98 -6.35
C PHE A 308 39.75 10.59 -5.28
N ALA A 309 39.62 11.92 -5.33
CA ALA A 309 38.89 12.72 -4.35
C ALA A 309 37.48 12.20 -4.05
N VAL A 310 36.75 11.69 -5.07
CA VAL A 310 35.39 11.14 -4.91
C VAL A 310 35.30 10.02 -3.89
N PHE A 311 36.36 9.20 -3.76
CA PHE A 311 36.42 8.12 -2.79
C PHE A 311 37.10 8.54 -1.49
N ASN A 312 38.15 9.34 -1.59
CA ASN A 312 38.91 9.76 -0.41
C ASN A 312 38.10 10.64 0.55
N GLU A 313 37.23 11.52 0.00
CA GLU A 313 36.38 12.41 0.79
C GLU A 313 35.05 11.75 1.25
N ALA A 314 34.75 10.54 0.76
CA ALA A 314 33.50 9.87 1.06
C ALA A 314 33.53 9.25 2.47
N ALA A 315 32.47 9.47 3.26
CA ALA A 315 32.27 8.75 4.52
C ALA A 315 31.87 7.28 4.30
N TYR A 316 31.30 6.97 3.14
CA TYR A 316 30.86 5.64 2.78
C TYR A 316 31.07 5.36 1.29
N ILE A 317 31.59 4.18 0.99
CA ILE A 317 31.70 3.63 -0.36
C ILE A 317 30.99 2.28 -0.33
N GLY A 318 29.86 2.16 -1.01
CA GLY A 318 29.05 0.95 -1.03
C GLY A 318 28.86 0.40 -2.44
N ALA A 319 28.83 -0.91 -2.54
CA ALA A 319 28.66 -1.63 -3.79
C ALA A 319 27.51 -2.64 -3.75
N ILE A 320 26.95 -2.92 -4.93
CA ILE A 320 26.16 -4.12 -5.20
C ILE A 320 26.83 -4.94 -6.30
N CYS A 321 26.81 -6.26 -6.16
CA CYS A 321 27.22 -7.19 -7.22
C CYS A 321 25.98 -7.64 -7.98
N VAL A 322 25.97 -7.42 -9.30
CA VAL A 322 24.88 -7.77 -10.21
C VAL A 322 25.29 -8.96 -11.06
N PRO A 323 24.77 -10.16 -10.79
CA PRO A 323 25.17 -11.37 -11.48
C PRO A 323 24.87 -11.34 -12.98
N GLY A 324 25.81 -11.82 -13.81
CA GLY A 324 25.63 -12.00 -15.25
C GLY A 324 25.51 -10.73 -16.07
N CYS A 325 25.84 -9.55 -15.51
CA CYS A 325 25.66 -8.25 -16.18
C CYS A 325 26.97 -7.58 -16.65
N ALA A 326 28.09 -8.29 -16.70
CA ALA A 326 29.33 -7.74 -17.26
C ALA A 326 29.20 -7.32 -18.74
N ASN A 327 28.26 -7.93 -19.47
CA ASN A 327 27.97 -7.61 -20.88
C ASN A 327 27.20 -6.29 -21.10
N TYR A 328 26.80 -5.58 -20.03
CA TYR A 328 26.09 -4.30 -20.17
C TYR A 328 26.86 -3.36 -21.08
N THR A 329 26.16 -2.81 -22.08
CA THR A 329 26.69 -1.86 -23.02
C THR A 329 26.96 -0.50 -22.34
N ARG A 330 27.77 0.34 -22.98
CA ARG A 330 27.99 1.72 -22.53
C ARG A 330 26.68 2.47 -22.37
N LYS A 331 25.74 2.32 -23.30
CA LYS A 331 24.41 2.96 -23.25
C LYS A 331 23.64 2.55 -21.96
N GLN A 332 23.61 1.27 -21.62
CA GLN A 332 22.93 0.78 -20.41
C GLN A 332 23.59 1.31 -19.12
N LEU A 333 24.94 1.42 -19.09
CA LEU A 333 25.66 2.02 -17.96
C LEU A 333 25.43 3.54 -17.85
N ASP A 334 25.34 4.24 -18.99
CA ASP A 334 24.98 5.67 -19.03
C ASP A 334 23.52 5.87 -18.54
N GLU A 335 22.60 5.00 -18.91
CA GLU A 335 21.21 5.02 -18.40
C GLU A 335 21.15 4.83 -16.88
N LEU A 336 21.94 3.90 -16.31
CA LEU A 336 22.04 3.71 -14.84
C LEU A 336 22.66 4.94 -14.18
N THR A 337 23.69 5.53 -14.80
CA THR A 337 24.30 6.76 -14.29
C THR A 337 23.29 7.92 -14.28
N ASN A 338 22.48 8.05 -15.32
CA ASN A 338 21.42 9.05 -15.39
C ASN A 338 20.32 8.76 -14.35
N PHE A 339 19.98 7.49 -14.14
CA PHE A 339 19.00 7.09 -13.10
C PHE A 339 19.44 7.53 -11.71
N VAL A 340 20.69 7.23 -11.30
CA VAL A 340 21.15 7.58 -9.95
C VAL A 340 21.32 9.09 -9.76
N LYS A 341 21.51 9.86 -10.84
CA LYS A 341 21.60 11.33 -10.81
C LYS A 341 20.25 12.05 -10.75
N ARG A 342 19.14 11.35 -10.96
CA ARG A 342 17.79 11.97 -10.83
C ARG A 342 17.61 12.59 -9.46
N PRO A 343 16.90 13.73 -9.33
CA PRO A 343 16.67 14.39 -8.04
C PRO A 343 16.13 13.46 -6.96
N GLN A 344 15.30 12.49 -7.32
CA GLN A 344 14.69 11.51 -6.42
C GLN A 344 15.71 10.54 -5.81
N VAL A 345 16.85 10.28 -6.48
CA VAL A 345 17.95 9.45 -5.99
C VAL A 345 19.09 10.33 -5.48
N GLY A 346 19.49 11.32 -6.23
CA GLY A 346 20.40 12.40 -5.85
C GLY A 346 21.87 11.99 -5.67
N ALA A 347 22.32 10.90 -6.33
CA ALA A 347 23.73 10.53 -6.34
C ALA A 347 24.52 11.40 -7.33
N LYS A 348 25.80 11.67 -7.02
CA LYS A 348 26.67 12.52 -7.88
C LYS A 348 27.14 11.79 -9.13
N GLY A 349 27.23 10.46 -9.10
CA GLY A 349 27.72 9.63 -10.20
C GLY A 349 27.62 8.15 -9.85
N LEU A 350 28.03 7.31 -10.80
CA LEU A 350 28.08 5.86 -10.66
C LEU A 350 29.45 5.36 -11.11
N VAL A 351 30.10 4.56 -10.27
CA VAL A 351 31.29 3.81 -10.65
C VAL A 351 30.89 2.38 -10.92
N TYR A 352 31.48 1.77 -11.96
CA TYR A 352 31.22 0.37 -12.31
C TYR A 352 32.53 -0.40 -12.55
N ILE A 353 32.50 -1.69 -12.25
CA ILE A 353 33.56 -2.66 -12.56
C ILE A 353 32.90 -3.86 -13.22
N LYS A 354 33.39 -4.22 -14.41
CA LYS A 354 32.96 -5.38 -15.18
C LYS A 354 34.00 -6.48 -15.05
N TYR A 355 33.64 -7.64 -14.54
CA TYR A 355 34.45 -8.84 -14.56
C TYR A 355 33.98 -9.70 -15.72
N ASN A 356 34.63 -9.55 -16.88
CA ASN A 356 34.19 -10.23 -18.10
C ASN A 356 34.42 -11.73 -18.02
N GLU A 357 33.66 -12.52 -18.82
CA GLU A 357 33.76 -13.99 -18.86
C GLU A 357 35.15 -14.50 -19.30
N ASP A 358 35.92 -13.70 -20.05
CA ASP A 358 37.29 -14.01 -20.49
C ASP A 358 38.35 -13.70 -19.40
N GLY A 359 37.93 -13.33 -18.21
CA GLY A 359 38.78 -12.95 -17.10
C GLY A 359 39.33 -11.52 -17.16
N SER A 360 39.03 -10.77 -18.22
CA SER A 360 39.42 -9.36 -18.31
C SER A 360 38.55 -8.48 -17.40
N VAL A 361 39.15 -7.42 -16.86
CA VAL A 361 38.45 -6.46 -15.99
C VAL A 361 38.40 -5.10 -16.67
N LYS A 362 37.23 -4.47 -16.69
CA LYS A 362 37.03 -3.11 -17.20
C LYS A 362 36.30 -2.27 -16.17
N SER A 363 36.85 -1.11 -15.83
CA SER A 363 36.28 -0.22 -14.84
C SER A 363 36.19 1.22 -15.34
N SER A 364 35.29 2.00 -14.78
CA SER A 364 35.23 3.46 -14.95
C SER A 364 36.34 4.18 -14.17
N VAL A 365 37.06 3.48 -13.30
CA VAL A 365 38.14 4.03 -12.44
C VAL A 365 39.48 3.30 -12.65
N ASP A 366 39.66 2.60 -13.75
CA ASP A 366 40.90 1.88 -14.12
C ASP A 366 42.14 2.79 -14.22
N LYS A 367 41.95 4.09 -14.45
CA LYS A 367 43.02 5.10 -14.44
C LYS A 367 43.60 5.38 -13.06
N PHE A 368 42.84 5.10 -12.01
CA PHE A 368 43.20 5.39 -10.62
C PHE A 368 43.61 4.13 -9.85
N TYR A 369 42.98 3.00 -10.13
CA TYR A 369 43.14 1.77 -9.35
C TYR A 369 43.61 0.62 -10.25
N GLY A 370 44.74 0.04 -9.86
CA GLY A 370 45.35 -1.09 -10.58
C GLY A 370 44.60 -2.41 -10.35
N ALA A 371 45.09 -3.45 -11.06
CA ALA A 371 44.48 -4.80 -11.06
C ALA A 371 44.37 -5.41 -9.65
N GLU A 372 45.30 -5.13 -8.75
CA GLU A 372 45.32 -5.64 -7.37
C GLU A 372 44.10 -5.14 -6.58
N VAL A 373 43.80 -3.82 -6.65
CA VAL A 373 42.64 -3.23 -5.95
C VAL A 373 41.34 -3.76 -6.55
N LEU A 374 41.26 -3.89 -7.87
CA LEU A 374 40.07 -4.42 -8.54
C LEU A 374 39.86 -5.91 -8.21
N ALA A 375 40.92 -6.69 -7.99
CA ALA A 375 40.83 -8.07 -7.51
C ALA A 375 40.33 -8.15 -6.08
N GLU A 376 40.80 -7.25 -5.19
CA GLU A 376 40.30 -7.14 -3.81
C GLU A 376 38.79 -6.79 -3.76
N VAL A 377 38.32 -5.90 -4.64
CA VAL A 377 36.89 -5.63 -4.82
C VAL A 377 36.13 -6.90 -5.25
N LYS A 378 36.68 -7.66 -6.20
CA LYS A 378 36.07 -8.92 -6.67
C LYS A 378 35.88 -9.93 -5.53
N GLU A 379 36.93 -10.12 -4.74
CA GLU A 379 36.90 -11.02 -3.58
C GLU A 379 35.86 -10.56 -2.55
N LYS A 380 35.91 -9.28 -2.17
CA LYS A 380 35.05 -8.72 -1.12
C LYS A 380 33.57 -8.68 -1.51
N THR A 381 33.28 -8.43 -2.78
CA THR A 381 31.90 -8.44 -3.31
C THR A 381 31.40 -9.84 -3.67
N GLY A 382 32.28 -10.84 -3.67
CA GLY A 382 31.96 -12.21 -4.13
C GLY A 382 31.65 -12.28 -5.64
N ALA A 383 32.05 -11.26 -6.41
CA ALA A 383 31.80 -11.19 -7.85
C ALA A 383 32.56 -12.31 -8.60
N LYS A 384 31.91 -12.87 -9.61
CA LYS A 384 32.45 -13.88 -10.52
C LYS A 384 32.70 -13.31 -11.89
N ASP A 385 33.41 -14.06 -12.73
CA ASP A 385 33.48 -13.72 -14.15
C ASP A 385 32.06 -13.73 -14.76
N GLY A 386 31.74 -12.71 -15.53
CA GLY A 386 30.39 -12.41 -16.02
C GLY A 386 29.62 -11.37 -15.18
N ASP A 387 30.09 -10.99 -13.99
CA ASP A 387 29.37 -10.09 -13.09
C ASP A 387 29.73 -8.61 -13.26
N LEU A 388 28.79 -7.74 -12.87
CA LEU A 388 28.93 -6.28 -12.85
C LEU A 388 28.83 -5.79 -11.39
N VAL A 389 29.86 -5.08 -10.94
CA VAL A 389 29.84 -4.37 -9.64
C VAL A 389 29.52 -2.90 -9.86
N LEU A 390 28.50 -2.40 -9.17
CA LEU A 390 28.05 -1.01 -9.20
C LEU A 390 28.34 -0.35 -7.85
N ILE A 391 28.96 0.83 -7.84
CA ILE A 391 29.48 1.49 -6.65
C ILE A 391 28.95 2.91 -6.57
N LEU A 392 28.44 3.29 -5.40
CA LEU A 392 28.12 4.67 -5.03
C LEU A 392 28.97 5.09 -3.82
N SER A 393 29.26 6.38 -3.74
CA SER A 393 30.07 6.94 -2.65
C SER A 393 29.61 8.35 -2.28
N GLY A 394 29.91 8.76 -1.04
CA GLY A 394 29.59 10.10 -0.56
C GLY A 394 29.42 10.19 0.95
N SER A 395 28.79 11.28 1.38
CA SER A 395 28.48 11.61 2.77
C SER A 395 27.12 12.29 2.88
N PRO A 396 26.34 12.08 3.94
CA PRO A 396 26.53 11.09 5.00
C PRO A 396 26.25 9.64 4.55
N ALA A 397 26.74 8.64 5.27
CA ALA A 397 26.66 7.23 4.91
C ALA A 397 25.22 6.72 4.62
N ASN A 398 24.26 7.07 5.47
CA ASN A 398 22.88 6.62 5.30
C ASN A 398 22.24 7.18 4.01
N LYS A 399 22.59 8.41 3.61
CA LYS A 399 22.14 8.96 2.33
C LYS A 399 22.62 8.11 1.15
N VAL A 400 23.89 7.71 1.17
CA VAL A 400 24.45 6.86 0.11
C VAL A 400 23.83 5.47 0.12
N ARG A 401 23.56 4.89 1.31
CA ARG A 401 22.85 3.62 1.43
C ARG A 401 21.44 3.68 0.82
N THR A 402 20.69 4.77 1.07
CA THR A 402 19.37 4.97 0.44
C THR A 402 19.48 5.11 -1.08
N GLN A 403 20.50 5.82 -1.59
CA GLN A 403 20.75 5.92 -3.03
C GLN A 403 21.09 4.55 -3.66
N LEU A 404 21.91 3.77 -2.96
CA LEU A 404 22.29 2.41 -3.37
C LEU A 404 21.10 1.46 -3.32
N CYS A 405 20.17 1.63 -2.37
CA CYS A 405 18.90 0.91 -2.32
C CYS A 405 18.05 1.17 -3.58
N ALA A 406 17.93 2.43 -3.98
CA ALA A 406 17.22 2.78 -5.21
C ALA A 406 17.85 2.10 -6.45
N LEU A 407 19.18 2.09 -6.54
CA LEU A 407 19.89 1.39 -7.62
C LEU A 407 19.68 -0.13 -7.56
N ARG A 408 19.70 -0.74 -6.38
CA ARG A 408 19.43 -2.16 -6.17
C ARG A 408 18.03 -2.54 -6.65
N LEU A 409 17.02 -1.75 -6.30
CA LEU A 409 15.64 -1.97 -6.71
C LEU A 409 15.45 -1.81 -8.23
N GLU A 410 16.11 -0.82 -8.83
CA GLU A 410 16.14 -0.63 -10.29
C GLU A 410 16.75 -1.85 -11.00
N MET A 411 17.87 -2.37 -10.48
CA MET A 411 18.47 -3.57 -11.05
C MET A 411 17.57 -4.80 -10.88
N GLY A 412 16.92 -4.95 -9.71
CA GLY A 412 15.93 -6.01 -9.47
C GLY A 412 14.77 -5.96 -10.46
N GLU A 413 14.30 -4.77 -10.82
CA GLU A 413 13.23 -4.57 -11.81
C GLU A 413 13.71 -4.93 -13.23
N ARG A 414 14.85 -4.38 -13.66
CA ARG A 414 15.43 -4.65 -15.00
C ARG A 414 15.70 -6.13 -15.24
N LEU A 415 16.03 -6.87 -14.19
CA LEU A 415 16.32 -8.30 -14.28
C LEU A 415 15.09 -9.17 -14.02
N GLY A 416 13.91 -8.60 -13.81
CA GLY A 416 12.67 -9.35 -13.53
C GLY A 416 12.69 -10.14 -12.22
N LEU A 417 13.51 -9.71 -11.24
CA LEU A 417 13.68 -10.42 -9.96
C LEU A 417 12.58 -10.07 -8.93
N ARG A 418 11.77 -9.04 -9.23
CA ARG A 418 10.69 -8.56 -8.36
C ARG A 418 9.35 -9.20 -8.72
N ASP A 419 9.31 -10.55 -8.77
CA ASP A 419 8.08 -11.28 -9.09
C ASP A 419 6.97 -10.96 -8.07
N LYS A 420 5.82 -10.50 -8.55
CA LYS A 420 4.65 -10.15 -7.75
C LYS A 420 3.92 -11.37 -7.16
N ASN A 421 4.22 -12.58 -7.63
CA ASN A 421 3.66 -13.84 -7.11
C ASN A 421 4.54 -14.48 -6.04
N LYS A 422 5.77 -13.98 -5.85
CA LYS A 422 6.66 -14.39 -4.77
C LYS A 422 6.50 -13.43 -3.60
N PHE A 423 6.30 -13.97 -2.40
CA PHE A 423 6.12 -13.19 -1.17
C PHE A 423 7.25 -13.51 -0.18
N GLU A 424 8.04 -12.49 0.13
CA GLU A 424 9.07 -12.52 1.16
C GLU A 424 8.70 -11.53 2.25
N CYS A 425 8.38 -12.07 3.43
CA CYS A 425 7.93 -11.31 4.58
C CYS A 425 8.98 -11.36 5.71
N LEU A 426 9.11 -10.25 6.43
CA LEU A 426 9.98 -10.15 7.61
C LEU A 426 9.46 -9.08 8.57
N TRP A 427 10.00 -9.10 9.78
CA TRP A 427 9.86 -8.00 10.74
C TRP A 427 11.14 -7.17 10.81
N ILE A 428 10.99 -5.86 10.83
CA ILE A 428 12.07 -4.96 11.21
C ILE A 428 11.81 -4.53 12.65
N VAL A 429 12.86 -4.60 13.48
CA VAL A 429 12.79 -4.32 14.92
C VAL A 429 13.93 -3.41 15.34
N ASP A 430 13.93 -2.96 16.60
CA ASP A 430 14.99 -2.13 17.18
C ASP A 430 15.27 -0.85 16.38
N PHE A 431 14.20 -0.14 15.99
CA PHE A 431 14.31 1.17 15.35
C PHE A 431 15.03 2.19 16.25
N PRO A 432 15.65 3.24 15.69
CA PRO A 432 16.00 4.42 16.47
C PRO A 432 14.75 4.99 17.14
N LEU A 433 14.84 5.36 18.42
CA LEU A 433 13.71 5.99 19.12
C LEU A 433 13.48 7.41 18.63
N PHE A 434 14.57 8.08 18.28
CA PHE A 434 14.58 9.47 17.81
C PHE A 434 15.32 9.59 16.49
N GLU A 435 14.92 10.58 15.70
CA GLU A 435 15.63 11.05 14.53
C GLU A 435 15.84 12.58 14.61
N TRP A 436 16.92 13.07 14.02
CA TRP A 436 17.18 14.50 13.94
C TRP A 436 16.41 15.12 12.78
N SER A 437 15.61 16.13 13.05
CA SER A 437 14.96 16.94 12.04
C SER A 437 15.81 18.15 11.70
N GLU A 438 16.28 18.23 10.46
CA GLU A 438 16.99 19.42 9.96
C GLU A 438 16.05 20.64 9.81
N GLU A 439 14.77 20.42 9.57
CA GLU A 439 13.78 21.47 9.45
C GLU A 439 13.45 22.08 10.82
N GLU A 440 13.18 21.21 11.81
CA GLU A 440 12.80 21.62 13.17
C GLU A 440 14.01 21.87 14.08
N GLN A 441 15.23 21.53 13.64
CA GLN A 441 16.48 21.64 14.40
C GLN A 441 16.40 21.01 15.79
N ARG A 442 15.72 19.85 15.89
CA ARG A 442 15.54 19.10 17.15
C ARG A 442 15.34 17.60 16.89
N LEU A 443 15.39 16.82 17.96
CA LEU A 443 15.01 15.41 17.93
C LEU A 443 13.49 15.27 17.77
N MET A 444 13.09 14.38 16.88
CA MET A 444 11.71 13.96 16.66
C MET A 444 11.59 12.48 17.01
N ALA A 445 10.39 12.04 17.41
CA ALA A 445 10.14 10.62 17.57
C ALA A 445 10.07 9.95 16.19
N THR A 446 10.76 8.84 16.01
CA THR A 446 10.75 8.09 14.75
C THR A 446 9.34 7.53 14.43
N HIS A 447 8.60 7.10 15.44
CA HIS A 447 7.21 6.62 15.31
C HIS A 447 6.23 7.63 15.94
N HIS A 448 6.12 7.61 17.27
CA HIS A 448 5.29 8.55 18.02
C HIS A 448 5.80 8.72 19.46
N PRO A 449 5.40 9.79 20.18
CA PRO A 449 5.92 10.11 21.50
C PRO A 449 5.67 9.06 22.60
N PHE A 450 4.73 8.14 22.36
CA PHE A 450 4.35 7.09 23.33
C PHE A 450 5.08 5.77 23.12
N THR A 451 6.02 5.72 22.18
CA THR A 451 6.82 4.51 21.91
C THR A 451 7.78 4.23 23.05
N MET A 452 7.76 2.99 23.57
CA MET A 452 8.63 2.54 24.64
C MET A 452 10.08 2.47 24.17
N PRO A 453 11.05 3.10 24.85
CA PRO A 453 12.47 2.84 24.63
C PRO A 453 12.82 1.39 24.98
N ASN A 454 13.83 0.83 24.33
CA ASN A 454 14.38 -0.44 24.77
C ASN A 454 14.83 -0.31 26.24
N PRO A 455 14.40 -1.20 27.14
CA PRO A 455 14.76 -1.10 28.58
C PRO A 455 16.26 -1.00 28.84
N ASP A 456 17.09 -1.68 28.06
CA ASP A 456 18.54 -1.65 28.20
C ASP A 456 19.14 -0.28 27.85
N ASP A 457 18.43 0.52 27.04
CA ASP A 457 18.91 1.81 26.55
C ASP A 457 18.33 3.01 27.36
N ILE A 458 17.42 2.78 28.31
CA ILE A 458 16.83 3.86 29.15
C ILE A 458 17.91 4.72 29.84
N PRO A 459 19.03 4.17 30.36
CA PRO A 459 20.11 4.99 30.92
C PRO A 459 20.75 5.96 29.92
N LEU A 460 20.65 5.72 28.61
CA LEU A 460 21.21 6.58 27.57
C LEU A 460 20.37 7.83 27.29
N LEU A 461 19.10 7.85 27.70
CA LEU A 461 18.16 8.95 27.41
C LEU A 461 18.68 10.34 27.83
N ASP A 462 19.48 10.43 28.88
CA ASP A 462 19.99 11.71 29.38
C ASP A 462 21.25 12.20 28.63
N ALA A 463 22.10 11.28 28.20
CA ALA A 463 23.41 11.62 27.67
C ALA A 463 23.53 11.42 26.16
N HIS A 464 22.82 10.41 25.63
CA HIS A 464 22.93 9.96 24.24
C HIS A 464 21.56 9.53 23.69
N PRO A 465 20.53 10.40 23.68
CA PRO A 465 19.18 10.04 23.20
C PRO A 465 19.17 9.54 21.76
N GLU A 466 20.09 10.02 20.92
CA GLU A 466 20.25 9.60 19.52
C GLU A 466 20.66 8.12 19.34
N ARG A 467 21.08 7.45 20.43
CA ARG A 467 21.51 6.05 20.40
C ARG A 467 20.46 5.09 20.96
N VAL A 468 19.37 5.62 21.50
CA VAL A 468 18.32 4.83 22.14
C VAL A 468 17.49 4.13 21.08
N ARG A 469 17.33 2.81 21.23
CA ARG A 469 16.46 1.99 20.38
C ARG A 469 15.02 2.01 20.91
N ALA A 470 14.09 1.90 20.00
CA ALA A 470 12.65 1.77 20.27
C ALA A 470 12.24 0.29 20.34
N LYS A 471 11.29 -0.05 21.20
CA LYS A 471 10.53 -1.29 21.15
C LYS A 471 9.42 -1.16 20.08
N ALA A 472 9.84 -0.93 18.84
CA ALA A 472 9.00 -0.80 17.68
C ALA A 472 9.27 -1.93 16.67
N TYR A 473 8.28 -2.27 15.89
CA TYR A 473 8.33 -3.37 14.93
C TYR A 473 7.43 -3.10 13.73
N ASP A 474 7.97 -3.31 12.52
CA ASP A 474 7.24 -3.18 11.27
C ASP A 474 7.20 -4.50 10.51
N PHE A 475 6.02 -4.86 10.02
CA PHE A 475 5.82 -6.00 9.13
C PHE A 475 6.04 -5.57 7.69
N ILE A 476 7.04 -6.15 7.06
CA ILE A 476 7.43 -5.85 5.69
C ILE A 476 7.10 -7.03 4.78
N CYS A 477 6.54 -6.74 3.62
CA CYS A 477 6.33 -7.72 2.55
C CYS A 477 6.82 -7.14 1.22
N ASN A 478 7.74 -7.82 0.56
CA ASN A 478 8.24 -7.46 -0.77
C ASN A 478 8.79 -6.01 -0.88
N GLY A 479 9.42 -5.51 0.17
CA GLY A 479 9.96 -4.15 0.18
C GLY A 479 8.92 -3.07 0.51
N ILE A 480 7.77 -3.46 1.00
CA ILE A 480 6.67 -2.57 1.37
C ILE A 480 6.32 -2.79 2.85
N GLU A 481 6.28 -1.74 3.63
CA GLU A 481 5.73 -1.74 4.97
C GLU A 481 4.21 -1.91 4.89
N VAL A 482 3.72 -3.02 5.41
CA VAL A 482 2.30 -3.38 5.42
C VAL A 482 1.62 -2.92 6.70
N GLY A 483 2.37 -2.94 7.80
CA GLY A 483 1.89 -2.51 9.10
C GLY A 483 3.04 -2.33 10.06
N GLY A 484 2.82 -1.53 11.10
CA GLY A 484 3.80 -1.25 12.12
C GLY A 484 3.17 -0.95 13.47
N GLY A 485 3.98 -1.08 14.51
CA GLY A 485 3.55 -0.85 15.87
C GLY A 485 4.69 -0.77 16.87
N SER A 486 4.33 -0.64 18.13
CA SER A 486 5.31 -0.58 19.21
C SER A 486 4.71 -1.00 20.56
N LEU A 487 5.58 -1.29 21.52
CA LEU A 487 5.20 -1.20 22.92
C LEU A 487 4.98 0.26 23.30
N ARG A 488 4.07 0.50 24.26
CA ARG A 488 3.73 1.85 24.70
C ARG A 488 4.34 2.14 26.07
N ILE A 489 4.73 3.38 26.27
CA ILE A 489 5.09 3.87 27.61
C ILE A 489 3.80 3.92 28.44
N HIS A 490 3.83 3.32 29.61
CA HIS A 490 2.76 3.34 30.61
C HIS A 490 3.20 3.95 31.94
N ASP A 491 4.48 4.26 32.09
CA ASP A 491 5.06 4.98 33.23
C ASP A 491 5.04 6.49 32.96
N SER A 492 4.38 7.25 33.82
CA SER A 492 4.22 8.70 33.67
C SER A 492 5.53 9.46 33.74
N ASN A 493 6.51 9.01 34.57
CA ASN A 493 7.80 9.70 34.69
C ASN A 493 8.64 9.53 33.43
N LEU A 494 8.63 8.31 32.88
CA LEU A 494 9.31 8.04 31.61
C LEU A 494 8.66 8.84 30.47
N GLN A 495 7.33 8.94 30.45
CA GLN A 495 6.62 9.72 29.42
C GLN A 495 6.94 11.23 29.51
N GLU A 496 6.99 11.79 30.71
CA GLU A 496 7.39 13.20 30.92
C GLU A 496 8.83 13.44 30.43
N LYS A 497 9.74 12.49 30.69
CA LYS A 497 11.12 12.54 30.20
C LYS A 497 11.17 12.53 28.67
N MET A 498 10.39 11.68 28.03
CA MET A 498 10.28 11.62 26.57
C MET A 498 9.79 12.94 25.97
N PHE A 499 8.74 13.53 26.52
CA PHE A 499 8.25 14.83 26.07
C PHE A 499 9.30 15.92 26.19
N LYS A 500 10.06 15.95 27.28
CA LYS A 500 11.13 16.91 27.47
C LYS A 500 12.24 16.77 26.40
N ILE A 501 12.65 15.55 26.07
CA ILE A 501 13.65 15.28 25.01
C ILE A 501 13.14 15.75 23.65
N LEU A 502 11.85 15.54 23.37
CA LEU A 502 11.17 15.98 22.14
C LEU A 502 10.90 17.49 22.09
N GLY A 503 11.28 18.24 23.12
CA GLY A 503 11.14 19.71 23.17
C GLY A 503 9.75 20.20 23.58
N PHE A 504 8.89 19.35 24.11
CA PHE A 504 7.62 19.80 24.68
C PHE A 504 7.83 20.53 26.00
N THR A 505 7.17 21.65 26.18
CA THR A 505 6.99 22.24 27.52
C THR A 505 5.90 21.46 28.26
N LYS A 506 5.86 21.58 29.59
CA LYS A 506 4.82 20.93 30.39
C LYS A 506 3.42 21.36 29.95
N GLU A 507 3.26 22.65 29.68
CA GLU A 507 2.00 23.24 29.24
C GLU A 507 1.59 22.72 27.86
N SER A 508 2.52 22.62 26.91
CA SER A 508 2.23 22.11 25.57
C SER A 508 1.91 20.61 25.57
N ALA A 509 2.62 19.82 26.37
CA ALA A 509 2.31 18.40 26.54
C ALA A 509 0.95 18.18 27.21
N GLU A 510 0.62 19.00 28.23
CA GLU A 510 -0.67 18.93 28.93
C GLU A 510 -1.83 19.36 28.00
N ALA A 511 -1.63 20.41 27.19
CA ALA A 511 -2.64 20.87 26.24
C ALA A 511 -2.97 19.81 25.16
N GLN A 512 -1.96 19.05 24.69
CA GLN A 512 -2.13 18.09 23.61
C GLN A 512 -2.48 16.69 24.10
N PHE A 513 -1.84 16.23 25.19
CA PHE A 513 -1.90 14.85 25.67
C PHE A 513 -2.34 14.73 27.13
N GLY A 514 -2.75 15.82 27.76
CA GLY A 514 -3.11 15.87 29.19
C GLY A 514 -4.20 14.85 29.56
N PHE A 515 -5.16 14.63 28.67
CA PHE A 515 -6.21 13.63 28.88
C PHE A 515 -5.66 12.19 28.99
N LEU A 516 -4.68 11.83 28.14
CA LEU A 516 -4.04 10.51 28.17
C LEU A 516 -3.10 10.37 29.37
N MET A 517 -2.28 11.41 29.63
CA MET A 517 -1.40 11.45 30.80
C MET A 517 -2.18 11.37 32.11
N ASN A 518 -3.35 12.00 32.15
CA ASN A 518 -4.24 11.91 33.29
C ASN A 518 -4.84 10.51 33.47
N ALA A 519 -5.23 9.86 32.36
CA ALA A 519 -5.72 8.49 32.38
C ALA A 519 -4.67 7.50 32.94
N PHE A 520 -3.39 7.68 32.57
CA PHE A 520 -2.31 6.81 33.06
C PHE A 520 -2.10 6.84 34.60
N LYS A 521 -2.53 7.90 35.26
CA LYS A 521 -2.51 7.99 36.74
C LYS A 521 -3.46 6.99 37.41
N TYR A 522 -4.39 6.42 36.66
CA TYR A 522 -5.38 5.46 37.18
C TYR A 522 -5.03 4.00 36.88
N GLY A 523 -3.74 3.71 36.63
CA GLY A 523 -3.26 2.34 36.49
C GLY A 523 -3.30 1.84 35.04
N ALA A 524 -2.54 2.50 34.15
CA ALA A 524 -2.36 2.02 32.79
C ALA A 524 -1.61 0.67 32.79
N PRO A 525 -2.14 -0.39 32.12
CA PRO A 525 -1.42 -1.65 31.99
C PRO A 525 -0.24 -1.48 31.00
N PRO A 526 0.79 -2.34 31.06
CA PRO A 526 1.68 -2.54 29.93
C PRO A 526 0.87 -2.90 28.70
N HIS A 527 1.05 -2.21 27.58
CA HIS A 527 0.27 -2.45 26.37
C HIS A 527 1.08 -2.19 25.09
N ALA A 528 0.63 -2.80 24.03
CA ALA A 528 1.28 -2.74 22.72
C ALA A 528 0.25 -2.88 21.60
N GLY A 529 0.54 -2.34 20.46
CA GLY A 529 -0.38 -2.42 19.32
C GLY A 529 0.32 -2.39 17.98
N LEU A 530 -0.48 -2.64 16.96
CA LEU A 530 -0.08 -2.66 15.57
C LEU A 530 -1.22 -2.12 14.71
N ALA A 531 -0.87 -1.44 13.62
CA ALA A 531 -1.83 -1.07 12.60
C ALA A 531 -1.36 -1.56 11.23
N PHE A 532 -2.22 -2.31 10.51
CA PHE A 532 -1.99 -2.67 9.12
C PHE A 532 -2.69 -1.68 8.19
N GLY A 533 -1.98 -1.16 7.19
CA GLY A 533 -2.59 -0.43 6.08
C GLY A 533 -3.41 -1.39 5.20
N LEU A 534 -4.73 -1.46 5.42
CA LEU A 534 -5.58 -2.42 4.69
C LEU A 534 -5.52 -2.22 3.18
N ASP A 535 -5.52 -0.97 2.70
CA ASP A 535 -5.44 -0.66 1.26
C ASP A 535 -4.14 -1.20 0.66
N ARG A 536 -3.03 -1.01 1.36
CA ARG A 536 -1.69 -1.47 0.96
C ARG A 536 -1.61 -3.00 1.00
N PHE A 537 -2.15 -3.62 2.04
CA PHE A 537 -2.16 -5.08 2.17
C PHE A 537 -2.98 -5.74 1.03
N VAL A 538 -4.17 -5.19 0.74
CA VAL A 538 -5.00 -5.66 -0.38
C VAL A 538 -4.28 -5.48 -1.72
N SER A 539 -3.57 -4.35 -1.94
CA SER A 539 -2.84 -4.11 -3.19
C SER A 539 -1.73 -5.13 -3.41
N ILE A 540 -0.97 -5.48 -2.36
CA ILE A 540 0.05 -6.52 -2.41
C ILE A 540 -0.57 -7.88 -2.73
N MET A 541 -1.65 -8.24 -2.04
CA MET A 541 -2.36 -9.50 -2.26
C MET A 541 -2.98 -9.60 -3.66
N ALA A 542 -3.37 -8.49 -4.26
CA ALA A 542 -3.90 -8.43 -5.62
C ALA A 542 -2.81 -8.28 -6.71
N GLY A 543 -1.55 -8.02 -6.33
CA GLY A 543 -0.45 -7.76 -7.26
C GLY A 543 -0.56 -6.42 -7.99
N LEU A 544 -1.17 -5.40 -7.35
CA LEU A 544 -1.39 -4.07 -7.91
C LEU A 544 -0.22 -3.13 -7.64
N ASP A 545 -0.03 -2.16 -8.52
CA ASP A 545 0.99 -1.12 -8.39
C ASP A 545 0.48 0.13 -7.65
N SER A 546 -0.85 0.24 -7.48
CA SER A 546 -1.48 1.38 -6.81
C SER A 546 -2.60 0.94 -5.88
N ILE A 547 -2.66 1.53 -4.69
CA ILE A 547 -3.77 1.30 -3.74
C ILE A 547 -5.11 1.85 -4.25
N ARG A 548 -5.11 2.77 -5.23
CA ARG A 548 -6.34 3.32 -5.83
C ARG A 548 -7.23 2.25 -6.47
N ASP A 549 -6.62 1.18 -6.98
CA ASP A 549 -7.35 0.11 -7.64
C ASP A 549 -8.08 -0.84 -6.66
N CYS A 550 -7.78 -0.75 -5.36
CA CYS A 550 -8.50 -1.46 -4.31
C CYS A 550 -9.36 -0.56 -3.41
N ILE A 551 -9.56 0.71 -3.81
CA ILE A 551 -10.45 1.68 -3.17
C ILE A 551 -11.61 1.98 -4.14
N ALA A 552 -12.86 1.94 -3.63
CA ALA A 552 -14.03 2.13 -4.48
C ALA A 552 -14.05 3.53 -5.14
N PHE A 553 -13.80 4.58 -4.36
CA PHE A 553 -13.81 5.98 -4.79
C PHE A 553 -12.53 6.69 -4.30
N PRO A 554 -11.38 6.46 -4.97
CA PRO A 554 -10.11 7.08 -4.57
C PRO A 554 -10.03 8.54 -5.02
N LYS A 555 -9.15 9.33 -4.40
CA LYS A 555 -8.73 10.64 -4.89
C LYS A 555 -7.68 10.48 -6.01
N ASN A 556 -7.64 11.43 -6.93
CA ASN A 556 -6.60 11.51 -7.96
C ASN A 556 -5.24 12.00 -7.38
N ASN A 557 -4.23 12.17 -8.23
CA ASN A 557 -2.90 12.63 -7.80
C ASN A 557 -2.88 14.05 -7.21
N SER A 558 -3.92 14.85 -7.48
CA SER A 558 -4.08 16.21 -6.92
C SER A 558 -4.96 16.23 -5.65
N GLY A 559 -5.27 15.07 -5.07
CA GLY A 559 -6.12 14.97 -3.88
C GLY A 559 -7.61 15.21 -4.13
N ARG A 560 -8.05 15.25 -5.40
CA ARG A 560 -9.44 15.54 -5.74
C ARG A 560 -10.25 14.27 -6.03
N ASP A 561 -11.48 14.28 -5.56
CA ASP A 561 -12.53 13.40 -6.09
C ASP A 561 -13.17 14.09 -7.30
N VAL A 562 -12.80 13.68 -8.50
CA VAL A 562 -13.27 14.29 -9.75
C VAL A 562 -14.69 13.86 -10.14
N MET A 563 -15.23 12.85 -9.48
CA MET A 563 -16.63 12.42 -9.66
C MET A 563 -17.60 13.26 -8.83
N LEU A 564 -17.23 13.53 -7.56
CA LEU A 564 -18.03 14.32 -6.62
C LEU A 564 -17.67 15.81 -6.62
N ASP A 565 -16.65 16.20 -7.38
CA ASP A 565 -16.05 17.54 -7.39
C ASP A 565 -15.66 18.03 -5.98
N ALA A 566 -14.97 17.16 -5.24
CA ALA A 566 -14.47 17.47 -3.90
C ALA A 566 -12.93 17.56 -3.88
N PRO A 567 -12.33 18.55 -3.15
CA PRO A 567 -13.00 19.60 -2.38
C PRO A 567 -13.66 20.66 -3.26
N SER A 568 -14.70 21.31 -2.74
CA SER A 568 -15.47 22.34 -3.43
C SER A 568 -15.65 23.57 -2.55
N GLN A 569 -16.03 24.70 -3.16
CA GLN A 569 -16.32 25.91 -2.44
C GLN A 569 -17.60 25.79 -1.60
N LEU A 570 -17.58 26.36 -0.41
CA LEU A 570 -18.77 26.48 0.43
C LEU A 570 -19.60 27.71 0.06
N ALA A 571 -20.90 27.63 0.25
CA ALA A 571 -21.80 28.78 0.09
C ALA A 571 -21.47 29.86 1.12
N SER A 572 -21.55 31.15 0.73
CA SER A 572 -21.24 32.28 1.61
C SER A 572 -22.04 32.24 2.92
N LYS A 573 -23.32 31.86 2.87
CA LYS A 573 -24.16 31.70 4.06
C LYS A 573 -23.58 30.66 5.04
N GLN A 574 -23.03 29.56 4.55
CA GLN A 574 -22.43 28.55 5.41
C GLN A 574 -21.13 29.07 6.07
N LEU A 575 -20.32 29.82 5.33
CA LEU A 575 -19.12 30.48 5.90
C LEU A 575 -19.51 31.51 6.99
N GLU A 576 -20.57 32.31 6.76
CA GLU A 576 -21.10 33.22 7.75
C GLU A 576 -21.58 32.50 9.03
N GLU A 577 -22.32 31.43 8.88
CA GLU A 577 -22.79 30.59 10.01
C GLU A 577 -21.64 29.99 10.81
N LEU A 578 -20.56 29.62 10.14
CA LEU A 578 -19.34 29.08 10.76
C LEU A 578 -18.41 30.15 11.33
N LYS A 579 -18.67 31.45 11.05
CA LYS A 579 -17.81 32.59 11.45
C LYS A 579 -16.38 32.49 10.92
N ILE A 580 -16.21 31.98 9.69
CA ILE A 580 -14.92 31.85 9.00
C ILE A 580 -14.92 32.61 7.69
N SER A 581 -13.74 33.07 7.26
CA SER A 581 -13.50 33.68 5.95
C SER A 581 -12.36 32.96 5.23
N VAL A 582 -12.41 32.97 3.90
CA VAL A 582 -11.34 32.42 3.05
C VAL A 582 -10.53 33.57 2.50
N ASP A 583 -9.24 33.62 2.77
CA ASP A 583 -8.29 34.58 2.21
C ASP A 583 -7.46 33.89 1.11
N LEU A 584 -7.62 34.35 -0.13
CA LEU A 584 -6.88 33.87 -1.31
C LEU A 584 -5.82 34.89 -1.78
N SER A 585 -5.50 35.91 -0.97
CA SER A 585 -4.62 37.03 -1.37
C SER A 585 -3.14 36.67 -1.46
N GLN A 586 -2.74 35.44 -1.10
CA GLN A 586 -1.33 34.99 -1.07
C GLN A 586 -1.00 33.89 -2.10
N ASP A 587 -1.93 33.51 -2.96
CA ASP A 587 -1.70 32.52 -4.03
C ASP A 587 -1.29 33.16 -5.36
#